data_05387b878de5f68513aa778ece3a7405
#
_entry.id   05387b878de5f68513aa778ece3a7405
#
_cell.length_a   1.000
_cell.length_b   1.000
_cell.length_c   1.000
_cell.angle_alpha   90.00
_cell.angle_beta   90.00
_cell.angle_gamma   90.00
#
_symmetry.space_group_name_H-M   'P 1'
#
loop_
_entity.id
_entity.type
_entity.pdbx_description
1 polymer ?
#
loop_
_entity_poly.entity_id
_entity_poly.type
_entity_poly.pdbx_seq_one_letter_code
_entity_poly.pdbx_strand_id
1 'polypeptide(L)'
;VDVSDNVAISGDDADGVAVAAAGRQPALTGCPWHDVNEMLQAAGLRPTRQRMALGWLLFGKGARHLTAEMLYEEATHAKVPVSLATVYNTLNQLTDAGLLRQVSVDGTKTYFDTNVSAHHHFYLEGNHELVDIPDPHLVLQKMPEVPEGYEISRVDMIVRLRKKR
;
A
#
# COMPACT_ATOMS: atom_id res chain seq x y z
N VAL A 1 41.01 -22.98 32.47
CA VAL A 1 39.97 -24.03 32.63
C VAL A 1 38.95 -23.78 31.53
N ASP A 2 39.06 -24.64 30.56
CA ASP A 2 38.30 -24.77 29.35
C ASP A 2 36.94 -25.43 29.68
N VAL A 3 35.83 -24.86 29.24
CA VAL A 3 34.58 -25.61 29.07
C VAL A 3 33.86 -25.09 27.83
N SER A 4 34.19 -25.74 26.73
CA SER A 4 33.36 -25.79 25.54
C SER A 4 32.21 -26.74 25.84
N ASP A 5 30.98 -26.26 25.85
CA ASP A 5 29.82 -27.12 25.69
C ASP A 5 28.97 -26.63 24.54
N ASN A 6 29.11 -27.36 23.49
CA ASN A 6 28.39 -27.38 22.25
C ASN A 6 27.01 -28.02 22.50
N VAL A 7 25.94 -27.28 22.48
CA VAL A 7 24.58 -27.81 22.41
C VAL A 7 23.99 -27.53 21.03
N ALA A 8 24.08 -28.53 20.20
CA ALA A 8 23.32 -28.61 18.97
C ALA A 8 21.84 -28.80 19.33
N ILE A 9 21.01 -27.84 18.98
CA ILE A 9 19.55 -28.00 18.92
C ILE A 9 19.18 -28.16 17.44
N SER A 10 19.07 -29.44 17.07
CA SER A 10 18.29 -29.84 15.91
C SER A 10 16.81 -29.73 16.29
N GLY A 11 16.06 -28.95 15.58
CA GLY A 11 14.63 -28.82 15.72
C GLY A 11 14.10 -28.21 14.43
N ASP A 12 13.87 -29.10 13.45
CA ASP A 12 12.93 -28.88 12.35
C ASP A 12 11.58 -28.56 12.96
N ASP A 13 11.05 -27.38 12.67
CA ASP A 13 9.62 -27.06 12.54
C ASP A 13 9.53 -25.68 11.91
N ALA A 14 9.85 -25.61 10.61
CA ALA A 14 9.61 -24.43 9.78
C ALA A 14 8.25 -24.55 9.11
N ASP A 15 7.17 -24.42 9.88
CA ASP A 15 5.90 -24.00 9.32
C ASP A 15 5.94 -22.48 9.10
N GLY A 16 6.72 -22.10 8.10
CA GLY A 16 6.68 -20.79 7.51
C GLY A 16 5.32 -20.60 6.85
N VAL A 17 4.44 -19.86 7.51
CA VAL A 17 3.27 -19.29 6.85
C VAL A 17 3.80 -18.47 5.68
N ALA A 18 3.71 -19.04 4.50
CA ALA A 18 3.97 -18.33 3.25
C ALA A 18 2.94 -17.21 3.12
N VAL A 19 3.33 -16.02 3.57
CA VAL A 19 2.60 -14.80 3.23
C VAL A 19 2.68 -14.70 1.71
N ALA A 20 1.57 -14.98 1.06
CA ALA A 20 1.43 -14.88 -0.38
C ALA A 20 2.05 -13.55 -0.82
N ALA A 21 3.01 -13.63 -1.74
CA ALA A 21 3.65 -12.47 -2.34
C ALA A 21 2.57 -11.61 -3.01
N ALA A 22 2.06 -10.64 -2.26
CA ALA A 22 1.13 -9.65 -2.78
C ALA A 22 1.82 -8.93 -3.93
N GLY A 23 1.25 -9.06 -5.11
CA GLY A 23 1.86 -8.70 -6.37
C GLY A 23 2.35 -7.26 -6.39
N ARG A 24 3.62 -7.12 -6.71
CA ARG A 24 4.22 -5.86 -7.12
C ARG A 24 3.41 -5.37 -8.31
N GLN A 25 2.86 -4.16 -8.26
CA GLN A 25 2.22 -3.58 -9.44
C GLN A 25 3.21 -3.60 -10.61
N PRO A 26 2.77 -3.99 -11.80
CA PRO A 26 3.64 -3.95 -12.98
C PRO A 26 4.10 -2.51 -13.19
N ALA A 27 5.40 -2.31 -13.34
CA ALA A 27 5.93 -1.03 -13.77
C ALA A 27 5.32 -0.69 -15.13
N LEU A 28 4.82 0.54 -15.30
CA LEU A 28 4.29 0.99 -16.58
C LEU A 28 5.40 0.94 -17.64
N THR A 29 5.21 0.15 -18.70
CA THR A 29 6.31 -0.31 -19.56
C THR A 29 6.47 0.44 -20.87
N GLY A 30 5.63 1.41 -21.20
CA GLY A 30 5.83 2.09 -22.49
C GLY A 30 4.79 3.12 -22.87
N CYS A 31 3.52 2.75 -22.91
CA CYS A 31 2.43 3.68 -23.11
C CYS A 31 1.54 3.64 -21.86
N PRO A 32 1.72 4.58 -20.93
CA PRO A 32 1.02 4.54 -19.64
C PRO A 32 -0.51 4.49 -19.78
N TRP A 33 -1.04 5.00 -20.88
CA TRP A 33 -2.47 4.89 -21.18
C TRP A 33 -2.89 3.46 -21.48
N HIS A 34 -2.08 2.74 -22.25
CA HIS A 34 -2.33 1.34 -22.55
C HIS A 34 -2.21 0.47 -21.30
N ASP A 35 -1.14 0.70 -20.54
CA ASP A 35 -0.87 -0.03 -19.29
C ASP A 35 -2.00 0.16 -18.26
N VAL A 36 -2.51 1.39 -18.09
CA VAL A 36 -3.67 1.66 -17.22
C VAL A 36 -4.94 0.96 -17.72
N ASN A 37 -5.16 0.93 -19.03
CA ASN A 37 -6.31 0.22 -19.59
C ASN A 37 -6.25 -1.28 -19.30
N GLU A 38 -5.10 -1.91 -19.55
CA GLU A 38 -4.89 -3.33 -19.26
C GLU A 38 -5.04 -3.65 -17.76
N MET A 39 -4.45 -2.79 -16.89
CA MET A 39 -4.55 -2.91 -15.45
C MET A 39 -6.01 -2.87 -14.97
N LEU A 40 -6.81 -1.94 -15.46
CA LEU A 40 -8.23 -1.83 -15.12
C LEU A 40 -9.02 -3.06 -15.59
N GLN A 41 -8.79 -3.51 -16.82
CA GLN A 41 -9.47 -4.69 -17.38
C GLN A 41 -9.09 -5.96 -16.61
N ALA A 42 -7.82 -6.16 -16.30
CA ALA A 42 -7.34 -7.30 -15.52
C ALA A 42 -7.96 -7.33 -14.10
N ALA A 43 -8.24 -6.14 -13.53
CA ALA A 43 -8.93 -6.00 -12.24
C ALA A 43 -10.46 -6.05 -12.35
N GLY A 44 -11.02 -6.36 -13.53
CA GLY A 44 -12.47 -6.43 -13.75
C GLY A 44 -13.18 -5.07 -13.80
N LEU A 45 -12.42 -3.98 -13.92
CA LEU A 45 -12.96 -2.62 -13.96
C LEU A 45 -13.09 -2.12 -15.41
N ARG A 46 -14.28 -1.61 -15.76
CA ARG A 46 -14.50 -1.00 -17.08
C ARG A 46 -13.66 0.26 -17.23
N PRO A 47 -12.81 0.40 -18.27
CA PRO A 47 -12.05 1.60 -18.56
C PRO A 47 -12.99 2.72 -19.05
N THR A 48 -13.30 3.68 -18.15
CA THR A 48 -14.00 4.91 -18.53
C THR A 48 -12.97 6.03 -18.68
N ARG A 49 -13.32 7.11 -19.41
CA ARG A 49 -12.43 8.26 -19.58
C ARG A 49 -11.91 8.80 -18.24
N GLN A 50 -12.79 8.93 -17.25
CA GLN A 50 -12.43 9.43 -15.94
C GLN A 50 -11.52 8.46 -15.18
N ARG A 51 -11.84 7.16 -15.18
CA ARG A 51 -11.01 6.12 -14.54
C ARG A 51 -9.63 6.02 -15.18
N MET A 52 -9.57 6.12 -16.51
CA MET A 52 -8.32 6.12 -17.26
C MET A 52 -7.45 7.33 -16.91
N ALA A 53 -8.04 8.53 -16.88
CA ALA A 53 -7.33 9.76 -16.57
C ALA A 53 -6.82 9.77 -15.11
N LEU A 54 -7.66 9.35 -14.15
CA LEU A 54 -7.26 9.22 -12.75
C LEU A 54 -6.23 8.11 -12.54
N GLY A 55 -6.38 6.98 -13.22
CA GLY A 55 -5.40 5.89 -13.20
C GLY A 55 -4.03 6.33 -13.71
N TRP A 56 -3.99 7.13 -14.78
CA TRP A 56 -2.76 7.74 -15.27
C TRP A 56 -2.08 8.62 -14.22
N LEU A 57 -2.84 9.49 -13.55
CA LEU A 57 -2.31 10.38 -12.51
C LEU A 57 -1.81 9.59 -11.29
N LEU A 58 -2.47 8.48 -10.97
CA LEU A 58 -2.11 7.60 -9.86
C LEU A 58 -0.84 6.82 -10.14
N PHE A 59 -0.80 6.11 -11.25
CA PHE A 59 0.21 5.08 -11.50
C PHE A 59 1.37 5.57 -12.36
N GLY A 60 1.20 6.68 -13.09
CA GLY A 60 2.22 7.22 -13.99
C GLY A 60 3.44 7.84 -13.29
N LYS A 61 3.38 8.04 -11.98
CA LYS A 61 4.46 8.69 -11.19
C LYS A 61 5.21 7.73 -10.27
N GLY A 62 5.03 6.42 -10.44
CA GLY A 62 5.61 5.41 -9.56
C GLY A 62 4.84 5.22 -8.25
N ALA A 63 5.46 4.51 -7.28
CA ALA A 63 4.85 4.26 -5.98
C ALA A 63 4.67 5.57 -5.19
N ARG A 64 3.46 5.79 -4.67
CA ARG A 64 3.13 7.03 -3.96
C ARG A 64 1.93 6.87 -3.02
N HIS A 65 1.88 7.76 -2.03
CA HIS A 65 0.75 7.92 -1.11
C HIS A 65 0.06 9.25 -1.39
N LEU A 66 -1.24 9.24 -1.45
CA LEU A 66 -2.02 10.46 -1.68
C LEU A 66 -3.41 10.37 -1.04
N THR A 67 -4.00 11.53 -0.77
CA THR A 67 -5.40 11.64 -0.39
C THR A 67 -6.28 11.89 -1.63
N ALA A 68 -7.58 11.76 -1.47
CA ALA A 68 -8.51 12.06 -2.56
C ALA A 68 -8.44 13.53 -2.99
N GLU A 69 -8.21 14.44 -2.04
CA GLU A 69 -8.06 15.87 -2.29
C GLU A 69 -6.81 16.16 -3.12
N MET A 70 -5.68 15.53 -2.81
CA MET A 70 -4.44 15.65 -3.60
C MET A 70 -4.66 15.18 -5.05
N LEU A 71 -5.31 14.04 -5.24
CA LEU A 71 -5.62 13.55 -6.59
C LEU A 71 -6.59 14.47 -7.31
N TYR A 72 -7.57 15.03 -6.61
CA TYR A 72 -8.50 16.00 -7.19
C TYR A 72 -7.80 17.29 -7.64
N GLU A 73 -6.87 17.81 -6.84
CA GLU A 73 -6.03 18.95 -7.23
C GLU A 73 -5.20 18.65 -8.47
N GLU A 74 -4.53 17.49 -8.51
CA GLU A 74 -3.77 17.06 -9.69
C GLU A 74 -4.66 16.92 -10.94
N ALA A 75 -5.86 16.34 -10.78
CA ALA A 75 -6.82 16.21 -11.87
C ALA A 75 -7.29 17.58 -12.38
N THR A 76 -7.49 18.52 -11.47
CA THR A 76 -7.86 19.91 -11.82
C THR A 76 -6.74 20.60 -12.61
N HIS A 77 -5.49 20.48 -12.17
CA HIS A 77 -4.33 21.02 -12.88
C HIS A 77 -4.15 20.37 -14.27
N ALA A 78 -4.43 19.06 -14.37
CA ALA A 78 -4.38 18.31 -15.62
C ALA A 78 -5.62 18.55 -16.51
N LYS A 79 -6.55 19.42 -16.10
CA LYS A 79 -7.82 19.71 -16.80
C LYS A 79 -8.69 18.47 -17.04
N VAL A 80 -8.64 17.51 -16.12
CA VAL A 80 -9.51 16.33 -16.12
C VAL A 80 -10.86 16.72 -15.50
N PRO A 81 -11.97 16.62 -16.24
CA PRO A 81 -13.28 17.03 -15.76
C PRO A 81 -13.88 15.98 -14.81
N VAL A 82 -13.52 16.05 -13.54
CA VAL A 82 -14.03 15.18 -12.47
C VAL A 82 -14.44 16.00 -11.26
N SER A 83 -15.39 15.48 -10.48
CA SER A 83 -15.71 16.01 -9.15
C SER A 83 -14.89 15.30 -8.07
N LEU A 84 -14.77 15.90 -6.89
CA LEU A 84 -14.15 15.26 -5.75
C LEU A 84 -14.87 13.94 -5.38
N ALA A 85 -16.20 13.92 -5.47
CA ALA A 85 -16.98 12.69 -5.25
C ALA A 85 -16.63 11.60 -6.27
N THR A 86 -16.39 11.95 -7.54
CA THR A 86 -15.94 11.02 -8.57
C THR A 86 -14.56 10.46 -8.24
N VAL A 87 -13.65 11.31 -7.73
CA VAL A 87 -12.31 10.88 -7.29
C VAL A 87 -12.42 9.87 -6.15
N TYR A 88 -13.18 10.16 -5.10
CA TYR A 88 -13.41 9.23 -3.98
C TYR A 88 -13.99 7.88 -4.45
N ASN A 89 -15.04 7.92 -5.29
CA ASN A 89 -15.65 6.72 -5.82
C ASN A 89 -14.66 5.88 -6.65
N THR A 90 -13.84 6.54 -7.46
CA THR A 90 -12.82 5.85 -8.26
C THR A 90 -11.74 5.23 -7.36
N LEU A 91 -11.23 5.96 -6.38
CA LEU A 91 -10.24 5.45 -5.43
C LEU A 91 -10.77 4.24 -4.66
N ASN A 92 -12.02 4.28 -4.17
CA ASN A 92 -12.63 3.15 -3.49
C ASN A 92 -12.77 1.94 -4.42
N GLN A 93 -13.24 2.14 -5.66
CA GLN A 93 -13.35 1.04 -6.64
C GLN A 93 -11.99 0.42 -6.98
N LEU A 94 -10.92 1.23 -7.09
CA LEU A 94 -9.57 0.74 -7.31
C LEU A 94 -9.05 -0.02 -6.08
N THR A 95 -9.41 0.41 -4.87
CA THR A 95 -9.07 -0.28 -3.62
C THR A 95 -9.78 -1.63 -3.51
N ASP A 96 -11.09 -1.67 -3.79
CA ASP A 96 -11.89 -2.90 -3.79
C ASP A 96 -11.39 -3.91 -4.83
N ALA A 97 -10.86 -3.41 -5.93
CA ALA A 97 -10.26 -4.22 -6.99
C ALA A 97 -8.79 -4.63 -6.70
N GLY A 98 -8.22 -4.24 -5.56
CA GLY A 98 -6.86 -4.58 -5.15
C GLY A 98 -5.74 -3.82 -5.88
N LEU A 99 -6.08 -2.75 -6.61
CA LEU A 99 -5.11 -1.90 -7.31
C LEU A 99 -4.54 -0.79 -6.43
N LEU A 100 -5.20 -0.47 -5.34
CA LEU A 100 -4.77 0.47 -4.31
C LEU A 100 -4.90 -0.16 -2.94
N ARG A 101 -4.19 0.41 -2.01
CA ARG A 101 -4.29 0.09 -0.60
C ARG A 101 -4.72 1.34 0.16
N GLN A 102 -5.69 1.19 1.05
CA GLN A 102 -6.12 2.26 1.93
C GLN A 102 -5.35 2.21 3.25
N VAL A 103 -4.77 3.33 3.65
CA VAL A 103 -4.03 3.49 4.91
C VAL A 103 -4.68 4.60 5.73
N SER A 104 -5.22 4.25 6.89
CA SER A 104 -5.79 5.23 7.83
C SER A 104 -4.79 5.49 8.96
N VAL A 105 -4.44 6.75 9.18
CA VAL A 105 -3.41 7.13 10.16
C VAL A 105 -4.04 7.46 11.53
N ASP A 106 -5.13 8.23 11.56
CA ASP A 106 -5.75 8.73 12.80
C ASP A 106 -7.28 8.86 12.69
N GLY A 107 -7.86 8.25 11.65
CA GLY A 107 -9.31 8.35 11.40
C GLY A 107 -9.77 9.66 10.78
N THR A 108 -8.92 10.69 10.67
CA THR A 108 -9.26 11.98 10.06
C THR A 108 -8.88 12.06 8.59
N LYS A 109 -7.79 11.38 8.19
CA LYS A 109 -7.28 11.34 6.82
C LYS A 109 -7.09 9.91 6.36
N THR A 110 -7.57 9.65 5.17
CA THR A 110 -7.36 8.41 4.45
C THR A 110 -6.35 8.63 3.34
N TYR A 111 -5.28 7.85 3.36
CA TYR A 111 -4.30 7.79 2.29
C TYR A 111 -4.58 6.58 1.42
N PHE A 112 -4.37 6.75 0.13
CA PHE A 112 -4.37 5.68 -0.85
C PHE A 112 -2.95 5.47 -1.32
N ASP A 113 -2.51 4.24 -1.22
CA ASP A 113 -1.18 3.81 -1.56
C ASP A 113 -1.21 2.99 -2.85
N THR A 114 -0.39 3.37 -3.80
CA THR A 114 -0.27 2.66 -5.07
C THR A 114 0.60 1.40 -4.96
N ASN A 115 1.35 1.24 -3.87
CA ASN A 115 2.10 0.02 -3.57
C ASN A 115 1.24 -0.92 -2.72
N VAL A 116 0.71 -1.97 -3.33
CA VAL A 116 -0.18 -2.94 -2.65
C VAL A 116 0.58 -4.08 -1.96
N SER A 117 1.92 -4.12 -2.05
CA SER A 117 2.74 -5.10 -1.34
C SER A 117 2.65 -4.92 0.18
N ALA A 118 3.01 -5.95 0.94
CA ALA A 118 3.10 -5.85 2.39
C ALA A 118 4.31 -4.98 2.78
N HIS A 119 4.06 -3.84 3.39
CA HIS A 119 5.09 -2.93 3.90
C HIS A 119 4.49 -2.04 5.00
N HIS A 120 5.35 -1.33 5.71
CA HIS A 120 5.01 -0.47 6.81
C HIS A 120 5.31 0.99 6.48
N HIS A 121 4.84 1.92 7.30
CA HIS A 121 4.90 3.34 6.98
C HIS A 121 5.49 4.17 8.11
N PHE A 122 6.24 5.21 7.75
CA PHE A 122 6.45 6.39 8.56
C PHE A 122 5.36 7.41 8.28
N TYR A 123 4.83 8.04 9.31
CA TYR A 123 3.97 9.20 9.20
C TYR A 123 4.67 10.43 9.76
N LEU A 124 4.95 11.41 8.90
CA LEU A 124 5.59 12.66 9.24
C LEU A 124 4.53 13.67 9.70
N GLU A 125 4.36 13.82 11.01
CA GLU A 125 3.30 14.64 11.61
C GLU A 125 3.33 16.10 11.16
N GLY A 126 4.52 16.68 10.93
CA GLY A 126 4.68 18.08 10.51
C GLY A 126 4.22 18.37 9.09
N ASN A 127 4.35 17.41 8.20
CA ASN A 127 4.02 17.56 6.77
C ASN A 127 2.74 16.83 6.39
N HIS A 128 2.16 16.02 7.30
CA HIS A 128 1.07 15.10 7.00
C HIS A 128 1.39 14.20 5.81
N GLU A 129 2.58 13.63 5.80
CA GLU A 129 3.12 12.81 4.72
C GLU A 129 3.31 11.37 5.19
N LEU A 130 2.92 10.43 4.34
CA LEU A 130 3.13 9.01 4.54
C LEU A 130 4.27 8.53 3.64
N VAL A 131 5.22 7.80 4.20
CA VAL A 131 6.43 7.33 3.51
C VAL A 131 6.64 5.87 3.84
N ASP A 132 6.99 5.05 2.84
CA ASP A 132 7.31 3.63 3.05
C ASP A 132 8.53 3.48 3.96
N ILE A 133 8.47 2.52 4.87
CA ILE A 133 9.64 2.09 5.63
C ILE A 133 10.45 1.18 4.70
N PRO A 134 11.69 1.57 4.32
CA PRO A 134 12.47 0.82 3.34
C PRO A 134 13.01 -0.50 3.88
N ASP A 135 12.86 -0.75 5.17
CA ASP A 135 13.46 -1.92 5.84
C ASP A 135 12.50 -3.12 5.85
N PRO A 136 12.82 -4.19 5.12
CA PRO A 136 12.08 -5.45 5.20
C PRO A 136 12.27 -6.21 6.52
N HIS A 137 13.18 -5.77 7.40
CA HIS A 137 13.56 -6.45 8.62
C HIS A 137 12.82 -5.97 9.87
N LEU A 138 11.73 -5.26 9.71
CA LEU A 138 10.89 -4.90 10.83
C LEU A 138 10.14 -6.16 11.30
N VAL A 139 10.77 -6.92 12.18
CA VAL A 139 10.25 -8.19 12.70
C VAL A 139 9.47 -7.92 13.98
N LEU A 140 8.20 -8.25 13.97
CA LEU A 140 7.42 -8.37 15.21
C LEU A 140 7.87 -9.63 15.93
N GLN A 141 8.52 -9.49 17.07
CA GLN A 141 9.04 -10.62 17.85
C GLN A 141 7.93 -11.54 18.39
N LYS A 142 6.71 -11.02 18.55
CA LYS A 142 5.56 -11.78 19.01
C LYS A 142 4.28 -11.27 18.37
N MET A 143 3.56 -12.18 17.74
CA MET A 143 2.21 -11.92 17.25
C MET A 143 1.19 -12.15 18.37
N PRO A 144 0.09 -11.38 18.42
CA PRO A 144 -0.99 -11.63 19.36
C PRO A 144 -1.67 -12.97 19.08
N GLU A 145 -2.23 -13.58 20.13
CA GLU A 145 -3.07 -14.76 19.95
C GLU A 145 -4.34 -14.40 19.18
N VAL A 146 -4.68 -15.25 18.23
CA VAL A 146 -5.85 -15.04 17.36
C VAL A 146 -7.05 -15.77 17.97
N PRO A 147 -8.21 -15.13 18.11
CA PRO A 147 -9.42 -15.80 18.57
C PRO A 147 -9.80 -16.98 17.66
N GLU A 148 -10.45 -17.99 18.24
CA GLU A 148 -10.92 -19.17 17.49
C GLU A 148 -11.82 -18.76 16.31
N GLY A 149 -11.56 -19.34 15.14
CA GLY A 149 -12.31 -19.05 13.91
C GLY A 149 -11.82 -17.81 13.14
N TYR A 150 -10.74 -17.14 13.57
CA TYR A 150 -10.14 -16.01 12.90
C TYR A 150 -8.71 -16.30 12.49
N GLU A 151 -8.22 -15.58 11.48
CA GLU A 151 -6.82 -15.56 11.06
C GLU A 151 -6.34 -14.12 10.89
N ILE A 152 -5.04 -13.88 11.05
CA ILE A 152 -4.46 -12.57 10.78
C ILE A 152 -4.36 -12.40 9.26
N SER A 153 -5.22 -11.58 8.70
CA SER A 153 -5.17 -11.27 7.26
C SER A 153 -3.98 -10.35 6.93
N ARG A 154 -3.60 -9.46 7.88
CA ARG A 154 -2.55 -8.47 7.66
C ARG A 154 -2.15 -7.75 8.94
N VAL A 155 -0.92 -7.28 8.97
CA VAL A 155 -0.38 -6.39 10.01
C VAL A 155 0.16 -5.13 9.35
N ASP A 156 -0.38 -3.98 9.75
CA ASP A 156 0.06 -2.67 9.30
C ASP A 156 0.66 -1.89 10.48
N MET A 157 1.89 -1.42 10.32
CA MET A 157 2.54 -0.58 11.33
C MET A 157 2.71 0.84 10.77
N ILE A 158 2.33 1.82 11.58
CA ILE A 158 2.54 3.23 11.29
C ILE A 158 3.38 3.83 12.40
N VAL A 159 4.61 4.21 12.08
CA VAL A 159 5.54 4.86 12.99
C VAL A 159 5.43 6.37 12.81
N ARG A 160 4.97 7.07 13.84
CA ARG A 160 4.81 8.53 13.80
C ARG A 160 6.13 9.22 14.07
N LEU A 161 6.51 10.13 13.19
CA LEU A 161 7.73 10.91 13.31
C LEU A 161 7.39 12.40 13.48
N ARG A 162 8.08 13.04 14.41
CA ARG A 162 8.07 14.50 14.59
C ARG A 162 9.48 15.04 14.51
N LYS A 163 9.64 16.27 14.00
CA LYS A 163 10.96 16.92 13.96
C LYS A 163 11.51 17.07 15.38
N LYS A 164 12.77 16.73 15.56
CA LYS A 164 13.49 17.07 16.79
C LYS A 164 13.56 18.59 16.91
N ARG A 165 13.34 19.09 18.11
CA ARG A 165 13.58 20.50 18.44
C ARG A 165 15.05 20.76 18.58
#